data_3c5421fb0dc802df0f2934e56b6a1f86
#
_entry.id   3c5421fb0dc802df0f2934e56b6a1f86
#
_cell.length_a   1.000
_cell.length_b   1.000
_cell.length_c   1.000
_cell.angle_alpha   90.00
_cell.angle_beta   90.00
_cell.angle_gamma   90.00
#
_symmetry.space_group_name_H-M   'P 1'
#
loop_
_entity.id
_entity.type
_entity.pdbx_description
1 polymer ?
#
loop_
_entity_poly.entity_id
_entity_poly.type
_entity_poly.pdbx_seq_one_letter_code
_entity_poly.pdbx_strand_id
1 'polypeptide(L)'
;TYLHLAGNSAQAKKLLETGVTGIAYETVTATDGSLPLLAPMSAIAGQLSMVVGSYHLLKPNNGRGTLISNIDPRIVTVIGAGVAGKEAIAKAILNHAEVKIIDLDQSVLDNLKKVYGDENVEYILSTPDSIQDAISVSDLVIGSVYVVGKEAPKVIKKEMLKSMVDGSVMVDISICLLYTSDAADESSS
;
A
#
# COMPACT_ATOMS: atom_id res chain seq x y z
N THR A 1 -10.07 2.34 -20.99
CA THR A 1 -10.63 2.49 -19.64
C THR A 1 -9.87 1.64 -18.63
N TYR A 2 -10.06 1.89 -17.34
CA TYR A 2 -9.60 1.00 -16.26
C TYR A 2 -10.50 -0.23 -16.21
N LEU A 3 -9.98 -1.42 -16.40
CA LEU A 3 -10.77 -2.66 -16.49
C LEU A 3 -10.63 -3.58 -15.28
N HIS A 4 -9.45 -3.65 -14.68
CA HIS A 4 -9.14 -4.50 -13.51
C HIS A 4 -9.64 -5.95 -13.64
N LEU A 5 -9.39 -6.58 -14.78
CA LEU A 5 -9.95 -7.89 -15.12
C LEU A 5 -9.41 -9.05 -14.29
N ALA A 6 -8.18 -8.94 -13.77
CA ALA A 6 -7.55 -10.01 -12.99
C ALA A 6 -8.35 -10.35 -11.71
N GLY A 7 -9.04 -9.36 -11.11
CA GLY A 7 -9.90 -9.55 -9.94
C GLY A 7 -11.39 -9.75 -10.27
N ASN A 8 -11.79 -9.73 -11.55
CA ASN A 8 -13.20 -9.73 -11.94
C ASN A 8 -13.49 -10.68 -13.10
N SER A 9 -13.59 -11.96 -12.80
CA SER A 9 -13.86 -13.02 -13.81
C SER A 9 -15.21 -12.86 -14.50
N ALA A 10 -16.23 -12.34 -13.81
CA ALA A 10 -17.56 -12.11 -14.38
C ALA A 10 -17.52 -11.01 -15.45
N GLN A 11 -16.82 -9.91 -15.20
CA GLN A 11 -16.61 -8.84 -16.16
C GLN A 11 -15.78 -9.31 -17.35
N ALA A 12 -14.72 -10.09 -17.12
CA ALA A 12 -13.89 -10.66 -18.18
C ALA A 12 -14.71 -11.55 -19.10
N LYS A 13 -15.56 -12.44 -18.54
CA LYS A 13 -16.48 -13.28 -19.30
C LYS A 13 -17.44 -12.45 -20.14
N LYS A 14 -18.04 -11.41 -19.56
CA LYS A 14 -18.99 -10.53 -20.26
C LYS A 14 -18.35 -9.80 -21.43
N LEU A 15 -17.10 -9.30 -21.27
CA LEU A 15 -16.36 -8.70 -22.36
C LEU A 15 -16.11 -9.67 -23.52
N LEU A 16 -15.74 -10.91 -23.22
CA LEU A 16 -15.56 -11.96 -24.23
C LEU A 16 -16.86 -12.28 -24.98
N GLU A 17 -17.98 -12.37 -24.26
CA GLU A 17 -19.31 -12.62 -24.87
C GLU A 17 -19.75 -11.51 -25.81
N THR A 18 -19.40 -10.26 -25.53
CA THR A 18 -19.81 -9.11 -26.38
C THR A 18 -18.91 -8.91 -27.58
N GLY A 19 -17.73 -9.56 -27.64
CA GLY A 19 -16.76 -9.39 -28.73
C GLY A 19 -16.17 -7.99 -28.87
N VAL A 20 -16.34 -7.14 -27.83
CA VAL A 20 -15.84 -5.76 -27.82
C VAL A 20 -14.32 -5.74 -27.64
N THR A 21 -13.63 -4.85 -28.34
CA THR A 21 -12.20 -4.61 -28.11
C THR A 21 -12.01 -3.78 -26.84
N GLY A 22 -11.44 -4.42 -25.78
CA GLY A 22 -11.13 -3.77 -24.52
C GLY A 22 -9.66 -3.37 -24.46
N ILE A 23 -9.38 -2.11 -24.11
CA ILE A 23 -8.03 -1.62 -23.82
C ILE A 23 -8.00 -1.19 -22.37
N ALA A 24 -7.29 -2.00 -21.55
CA ALA A 24 -7.03 -1.72 -20.14
C ALA A 24 -5.83 -0.77 -20.02
N TYR A 25 -6.06 0.51 -19.81
CA TYR A 25 -4.95 1.47 -19.79
C TYR A 25 -4.00 1.25 -18.57
N GLU A 26 -4.47 0.63 -17.52
CA GLU A 26 -3.62 0.25 -16.37
C GLU A 26 -2.56 -0.82 -16.71
N THR A 27 -2.69 -1.50 -17.85
CA THR A 27 -1.72 -2.48 -18.33
C THR A 27 -0.93 -1.99 -19.55
N VAL A 28 -1.18 -0.79 -20.04
CA VAL A 28 -0.40 -0.20 -21.13
C VAL A 28 1.02 0.05 -20.66
N THR A 29 1.97 -0.64 -21.30
CA THR A 29 3.39 -0.63 -20.92
C THR A 29 4.19 0.16 -21.95
N ALA A 30 5.05 1.05 -21.49
CA ALA A 30 6.04 1.74 -22.30
C ALA A 30 7.24 0.83 -22.61
N THR A 31 8.14 1.26 -23.50
CA THR A 31 9.32 0.49 -23.92
C THR A 31 10.31 0.19 -22.78
N ASP A 32 10.31 1.01 -21.73
CA ASP A 32 11.12 0.84 -20.52
C ASP A 32 10.43 -0.04 -19.45
N GLY A 33 9.26 -0.60 -19.75
CA GLY A 33 8.48 -1.41 -18.80
C GLY A 33 7.60 -0.60 -17.85
N SER A 34 7.64 0.72 -17.88
CA SER A 34 6.79 1.57 -17.05
C SER A 34 5.32 1.53 -17.47
N LEU A 35 4.42 1.96 -16.58
CA LEU A 35 2.97 2.01 -16.78
C LEU A 35 2.49 3.48 -16.80
N PRO A 36 2.71 4.21 -17.90
CA PRO A 36 2.54 5.67 -17.95
C PRO A 36 1.10 6.12 -17.69
N LEU A 37 0.11 5.29 -18.01
CA LEU A 37 -1.30 5.63 -17.81
C LEU A 37 -1.82 5.25 -16.42
N LEU A 38 -1.13 4.32 -15.71
CA LEU A 38 -1.43 3.96 -14.33
C LEU A 38 -0.69 4.88 -13.33
N ALA A 39 0.52 5.30 -13.65
CA ALA A 39 1.39 6.03 -12.73
C ALA A 39 0.73 7.27 -12.08
N PRO A 40 0.01 8.15 -12.81
CA PRO A 40 -0.67 9.30 -12.20
C PRO A 40 -1.74 8.90 -11.17
N MET A 41 -2.47 7.81 -11.43
CA MET A 41 -3.49 7.28 -10.52
C MET A 41 -2.84 6.71 -9.25
N SER A 42 -1.76 5.96 -9.43
CA SER A 42 -0.97 5.41 -8.32
C SER A 42 -0.36 6.51 -7.44
N ALA A 43 0.14 7.59 -8.05
CA ALA A 43 0.67 8.73 -7.32
C ALA A 43 -0.41 9.40 -6.43
N ILE A 44 -1.59 9.64 -6.97
CA ILE A 44 -2.73 10.19 -6.21
C ILE A 44 -3.14 9.22 -5.09
N ALA A 45 -3.24 7.93 -5.39
CA ALA A 45 -3.63 6.92 -4.40
C ALA A 45 -2.63 6.86 -3.23
N GLY A 46 -1.31 6.93 -3.51
CA GLY A 46 -0.28 6.97 -2.49
C GLY A 46 -0.40 8.20 -1.57
N GLN A 47 -0.67 9.37 -2.13
CA GLN A 47 -0.88 10.59 -1.33
C GLN A 47 -2.18 10.51 -0.50
N LEU A 48 -3.27 10.01 -1.09
CA LEU A 48 -4.54 9.85 -0.41
C LEU A 48 -4.48 8.83 0.73
N SER A 49 -3.68 7.78 0.60
CA SER A 49 -3.52 6.77 1.66
C SER A 49 -3.03 7.39 2.97
N MET A 50 -2.13 8.38 2.88
CA MET A 50 -1.65 9.12 4.05
C MET A 50 -2.74 10.03 4.65
N VAL A 51 -3.58 10.65 3.82
CA VAL A 51 -4.70 11.48 4.29
C VAL A 51 -5.73 10.63 5.03
N VAL A 52 -6.15 9.53 4.41
CA VAL A 52 -7.13 8.59 4.99
C VAL A 52 -6.57 7.95 6.25
N GLY A 53 -5.33 7.45 6.20
CA GLY A 53 -4.66 6.85 7.36
C GLY A 53 -4.55 7.83 8.53
N SER A 54 -4.13 9.06 8.27
CA SER A 54 -4.03 10.11 9.30
C SER A 54 -5.39 10.44 9.92
N TYR A 55 -6.44 10.49 9.12
CA TYR A 55 -7.80 10.71 9.62
C TYR A 55 -8.26 9.60 10.58
N HIS A 56 -8.07 8.35 10.19
CA HIS A 56 -8.48 7.21 11.02
C HIS A 56 -7.61 7.01 12.27
N LEU A 57 -6.37 7.51 12.28
CA LEU A 57 -5.52 7.52 13.47
C LEU A 57 -6.00 8.48 14.56
N LEU A 58 -6.86 9.45 14.26
CA LEU A 58 -7.34 10.41 15.24
C LEU A 58 -8.13 9.71 16.37
N LYS A 59 -7.98 10.21 17.61
CA LYS A 59 -8.67 9.69 18.80
C LYS A 59 -10.19 9.58 18.68
N PRO A 60 -10.91 10.55 18.05
CA PRO A 60 -12.36 10.39 17.81
C PRO A 60 -12.74 9.17 16.97
N ASN A 61 -11.80 8.63 16.19
CA ASN A 61 -11.98 7.42 15.37
C ASN A 61 -11.41 6.16 16.05
N ASN A 62 -11.18 6.18 17.37
CA ASN A 62 -10.52 5.13 18.16
C ASN A 62 -9.08 4.83 17.75
N GLY A 63 -8.45 5.73 17.00
CA GLY A 63 -7.06 5.63 16.59
C GLY A 63 -6.07 6.03 17.70
N ARG A 64 -4.79 5.86 17.41
CA ARG A 64 -3.69 6.11 18.35
C ARG A 64 -3.37 7.59 18.57
N GLY A 65 -3.86 8.49 17.73
CA GLY A 65 -3.64 9.95 17.84
C GLY A 65 -3.23 10.57 16.52
N THR A 66 -2.68 11.78 16.57
CA THR A 66 -2.22 12.46 15.35
C THR A 66 -0.95 11.83 14.78
N LEU A 67 -0.84 11.84 13.46
CA LEU A 67 0.39 11.46 12.75
C LEU A 67 1.40 12.63 12.77
N ILE A 68 0.90 13.86 12.74
CA ILE A 68 1.72 15.08 12.67
C ILE A 68 2.26 15.40 14.06
N SER A 69 3.47 14.97 14.37
CA SER A 69 4.10 15.23 15.66
C SER A 69 5.62 15.15 15.58
N ASN A 70 6.29 16.24 15.97
CA ASN A 70 7.73 16.25 16.13
C ASN A 70 8.17 15.83 17.55
N ILE A 71 7.23 15.62 18.47
CA ILE A 71 7.51 15.30 19.86
C ILE A 71 7.37 13.80 20.12
N ASP A 72 6.41 13.17 19.47
CA ASP A 72 6.11 11.74 19.57
C ASP A 72 5.83 11.22 18.16
N PRO A 73 6.87 10.95 17.37
CA PRO A 73 6.71 10.53 15.99
C PRO A 73 5.99 9.19 15.93
N ARG A 74 5.06 9.09 14.98
CA ARG A 74 4.34 7.84 14.71
C ARG A 74 5.11 6.98 13.73
N ILE A 75 5.00 5.67 13.88
CA ILE A 75 5.65 4.70 13.00
C ILE A 75 4.71 4.42 11.81
N VAL A 76 5.18 4.73 10.62
CA VAL A 76 4.49 4.45 9.36
C VAL A 76 5.25 3.38 8.59
N THR A 77 4.63 2.25 8.35
CA THR A 77 5.19 1.19 7.50
C THR A 77 4.56 1.24 6.12
N VAL A 78 5.38 1.33 5.07
CA VAL A 78 4.94 1.26 3.68
C VAL A 78 5.46 -0.04 3.06
N ILE A 79 4.54 -0.90 2.61
CA ILE A 79 4.85 -2.19 1.97
C ILE A 79 4.66 -2.05 0.47
N GLY A 80 5.77 -2.15 -0.27
CA GLY A 80 5.88 -1.87 -1.69
C GLY A 80 6.28 -0.41 -1.96
N ALA A 81 7.43 -0.22 -2.60
CA ALA A 81 8.00 1.09 -2.92
C ALA A 81 7.90 1.43 -4.42
N GLY A 82 6.80 1.01 -5.05
CA GLY A 82 6.41 1.44 -6.39
C GLY A 82 5.97 2.91 -6.44
N VAL A 83 5.25 3.32 -7.48
CA VAL A 83 4.80 4.72 -7.64
C VAL A 83 3.95 5.17 -6.44
N ALA A 84 2.93 4.40 -6.06
CA ALA A 84 2.06 4.73 -4.92
C ALA A 84 2.83 4.75 -3.61
N GLY A 85 3.68 3.73 -3.37
CA GLY A 85 4.48 3.64 -2.14
C GLY A 85 5.44 4.80 -1.97
N LYS A 86 6.12 5.24 -3.03
CA LYS A 86 7.02 6.41 -3.01
C LYS A 86 6.29 7.69 -2.60
N GLU A 87 5.08 7.90 -3.09
CA GLU A 87 4.27 9.06 -2.70
C GLU A 87 3.82 9.00 -1.23
N ALA A 88 3.45 7.81 -0.76
CA ALA A 88 3.13 7.60 0.65
C ALA A 88 4.37 7.84 1.55
N ILE A 89 5.53 7.29 1.18
CA ILE A 89 6.81 7.48 1.89
C ILE A 89 7.15 8.97 1.99
N ALA A 90 7.11 9.70 0.86
CA ALA A 90 7.41 11.13 0.84
C ALA A 90 6.49 11.92 1.78
N LYS A 91 5.19 11.61 1.80
CA LYS A 91 4.22 12.25 2.71
C LYS A 91 4.43 11.86 4.17
N ALA A 92 4.80 10.61 4.47
CA ALA A 92 5.11 10.16 5.82
C ALA A 92 6.32 10.92 6.40
N ILE A 93 7.39 11.05 5.61
CA ILE A 93 8.60 11.80 5.99
C ILE A 93 8.27 13.28 6.22
N LEU A 94 7.48 13.90 5.34
CA LEU A 94 7.03 15.29 5.50
C LEU A 94 6.17 15.53 6.75
N ASN A 95 5.51 14.48 7.25
CA ASN A 95 4.76 14.53 8.52
C ASN A 95 5.63 14.17 9.74
N HIS A 96 6.95 14.07 9.56
CA HIS A 96 7.92 13.73 10.61
C HIS A 96 7.69 12.35 11.26
N ALA A 97 7.12 11.40 10.51
CA ALA A 97 6.97 10.03 10.99
C ALA A 97 8.31 9.28 10.96
N GLU A 98 8.44 8.27 11.82
CA GLU A 98 9.43 7.21 11.63
C GLU A 98 8.92 6.28 10.53
N VAL A 99 9.68 6.13 9.46
CA VAL A 99 9.19 5.42 8.26
C VAL A 99 9.94 4.10 8.07
N LYS A 100 9.19 3.00 8.02
CA LYS A 100 9.71 1.68 7.64
C LYS A 100 9.29 1.40 6.19
N ILE A 101 10.28 1.22 5.31
CA ILE A 101 10.07 0.96 3.90
C ILE A 101 10.39 -0.49 3.61
N ILE A 102 9.41 -1.24 3.14
CA ILE A 102 9.55 -2.66 2.82
C ILE A 102 9.37 -2.87 1.32
N ASP A 103 10.36 -3.47 0.66
CA ASP A 103 10.28 -3.86 -0.75
C ASP A 103 11.01 -5.19 -1.01
N LEU A 104 10.64 -5.89 -2.08
CA LEU A 104 11.31 -7.12 -2.52
C LEU A 104 12.64 -6.85 -3.22
N ASP A 105 12.81 -5.66 -3.78
CA ASP A 105 13.98 -5.29 -4.58
C ASP A 105 14.93 -4.41 -3.77
N GLN A 106 16.08 -4.99 -3.42
CA GLN A 106 17.15 -4.28 -2.69
C GLN A 106 17.61 -3.02 -3.43
N SER A 107 17.63 -3.04 -4.77
CA SER A 107 18.05 -1.88 -5.55
C SER A 107 17.09 -0.69 -5.41
N VAL A 108 15.81 -0.94 -5.23
CA VAL A 108 14.78 0.08 -4.92
C VAL A 108 15.05 0.69 -3.56
N LEU A 109 15.31 -0.14 -2.54
CA LEU A 109 15.64 0.31 -1.19
C LEU A 109 16.92 1.15 -1.16
N ASP A 110 17.98 0.70 -1.84
CA ASP A 110 19.27 1.42 -1.95
C ASP A 110 19.11 2.78 -2.64
N ASN A 111 18.24 2.88 -3.64
CA ASN A 111 17.96 4.14 -4.31
C ASN A 111 17.17 5.10 -3.43
N LEU A 112 16.19 4.61 -2.68
CA LEU A 112 15.43 5.42 -1.71
C LEU A 112 16.32 5.91 -0.57
N LYS A 113 17.26 5.08 -0.11
CA LYS A 113 18.25 5.46 0.90
C LYS A 113 19.14 6.62 0.44
N LYS A 114 19.53 6.66 -0.84
CA LYS A 114 20.29 7.80 -1.41
C LYS A 114 19.45 9.10 -1.42
N VAL A 115 18.13 8.97 -1.55
CA VAL A 115 17.22 10.14 -1.63
C VAL A 115 16.85 10.68 -0.25
N TYR A 116 16.53 9.79 0.69
CA TYR A 116 15.96 10.17 2.00
C TYR A 116 16.94 10.06 3.17
N GLY A 117 18.10 9.40 2.98
CA GLY A 117 19.07 9.16 4.06
C GLY A 117 18.58 8.12 5.07
N ASP A 118 19.18 8.12 6.26
CA ASP A 118 18.90 7.16 7.33
C ASP A 118 18.18 7.79 8.54
N GLU A 119 17.95 9.11 8.52
CA GLU A 119 17.32 9.77 9.64
C GLU A 119 15.81 9.48 9.67
N ASN A 120 15.36 8.77 10.71
CA ASN A 120 13.97 8.33 10.90
C ASN A 120 13.42 7.45 9.75
N VAL A 121 14.29 6.81 8.95
CA VAL A 121 13.89 5.92 7.85
C VAL A 121 14.65 4.60 7.93
N GLU A 122 13.90 3.51 7.96
CA GLU A 122 14.43 2.14 7.94
C GLU A 122 14.08 1.46 6.61
N TYR A 123 15.07 0.79 6.00
CA TYR A 123 14.94 0.10 4.71
C TYR A 123 15.01 -1.39 4.93
N ILE A 124 13.95 -2.12 4.60
CA ILE A 124 13.75 -3.50 5.00
C ILE A 124 13.48 -4.35 3.76
N LEU A 125 14.29 -5.39 3.56
CA LEU A 125 14.00 -6.38 2.53
C LEU A 125 12.78 -7.21 2.93
N SER A 126 11.84 -7.35 1.99
CA SER A 126 10.55 -8.00 2.24
C SER A 126 10.69 -9.49 2.47
N THR A 127 10.33 -9.95 3.65
CA THR A 127 10.11 -11.35 4.02
C THR A 127 8.85 -11.42 4.88
N PRO A 128 8.22 -12.60 5.06
CA PRO A 128 7.09 -12.74 5.98
C PRO A 128 7.42 -12.27 7.40
N ASP A 129 8.62 -12.59 7.90
CA ASP A 129 9.05 -12.22 9.25
C ASP A 129 9.30 -10.71 9.37
N SER A 130 9.98 -10.10 8.39
CA SER A 130 10.23 -8.65 8.41
C SER A 130 8.95 -7.82 8.30
N ILE A 131 7.95 -8.30 7.54
CA ILE A 131 6.62 -7.68 7.49
C ILE A 131 5.94 -7.79 8.85
N GLN A 132 5.93 -9.00 9.45
CA GLN A 132 5.34 -9.25 10.77
C GLN A 132 5.94 -8.33 11.83
N ASP A 133 7.27 -8.23 11.89
CA ASP A 133 7.99 -7.39 12.86
C ASP A 133 7.63 -5.91 12.66
N ALA A 134 7.63 -5.44 11.42
CA ALA A 134 7.34 -4.04 11.11
C ALA A 134 5.89 -3.66 11.48
N ILE A 135 4.89 -4.48 11.09
CA ILE A 135 3.49 -4.14 11.37
C ILE A 135 3.14 -4.20 12.86
N SER A 136 3.87 -5.03 13.65
CA SER A 136 3.62 -5.19 15.08
C SER A 136 3.89 -3.91 15.89
N VAL A 137 4.71 -3.00 15.37
CA VAL A 137 5.07 -1.75 16.03
C VAL A 137 4.47 -0.51 15.34
N SER A 138 3.81 -0.69 14.21
CA SER A 138 3.33 0.40 13.38
C SER A 138 2.04 1.03 13.90
N ASP A 139 1.95 2.35 13.80
CA ASP A 139 0.71 3.10 13.98
C ASP A 139 -0.12 3.11 12.69
N LEU A 140 0.56 3.24 11.54
CA LEU A 140 -0.07 3.23 10.23
C LEU A 140 0.69 2.28 9.29
N VAL A 141 -0.04 1.37 8.66
CA VAL A 141 0.49 0.47 7.62
C VAL A 141 -0.15 0.82 6.29
N ILE A 142 0.66 1.02 5.26
CA ILE A 142 0.19 1.28 3.89
C ILE A 142 0.65 0.15 2.99
N GLY A 143 -0.31 -0.54 2.37
CA GLY A 143 -0.08 -1.55 1.36
C GLY A 143 -0.18 -0.98 -0.05
N SER A 144 0.90 -1.09 -0.80
CA SER A 144 1.00 -0.57 -2.16
C SER A 144 1.69 -1.54 -3.14
N VAL A 145 1.59 -2.84 -2.86
CA VAL A 145 2.13 -3.88 -3.73
C VAL A 145 1.21 -4.05 -4.94
N TYR A 146 1.76 -3.91 -6.14
CA TYR A 146 1.04 -4.10 -7.38
C TYR A 146 1.80 -5.04 -8.33
N VAL A 147 1.09 -5.98 -8.95
CA VAL A 147 1.65 -6.87 -9.98
C VAL A 147 0.82 -6.70 -11.25
N VAL A 148 1.48 -6.29 -12.34
CA VAL A 148 0.81 -5.97 -13.61
C VAL A 148 0.02 -7.16 -14.14
N GLY A 149 -1.28 -6.98 -14.35
CA GLY A 149 -2.15 -7.98 -14.96
C GLY A 149 -2.35 -9.27 -14.15
N LYS A 150 -1.95 -9.27 -12.88
CA LYS A 150 -2.12 -10.41 -11.98
C LYS A 150 -2.82 -9.96 -10.69
N GLU A 151 -3.38 -10.90 -9.99
CA GLU A 151 -3.82 -10.70 -8.61
C GLU A 151 -2.61 -10.42 -7.72
N ALA A 152 -2.69 -9.39 -6.90
CA ALA A 152 -1.60 -9.03 -5.99
C ALA A 152 -1.40 -10.13 -4.93
N PRO A 153 -0.15 -10.47 -4.58
CA PRO A 153 0.11 -11.43 -3.53
C PRO A 153 -0.38 -10.87 -2.19
N LYS A 154 -1.01 -11.72 -1.39
CA LYS A 154 -1.46 -11.35 -0.05
C LYS A 154 -0.29 -11.43 0.92
N VAL A 155 0.30 -10.29 1.21
CA VAL A 155 1.53 -10.19 2.00
C VAL A 155 1.28 -10.16 3.51
N ILE A 156 0.07 -9.80 3.95
CA ILE A 156 -0.34 -9.82 5.36
C ILE A 156 -1.40 -10.89 5.56
N LYS A 157 -1.12 -11.82 6.47
CA LYS A 157 -2.06 -12.88 6.88
C LYS A 157 -2.94 -12.38 8.02
N LYS A 158 -4.17 -12.91 8.13
CA LYS A 158 -5.13 -12.54 9.20
C LYS A 158 -4.53 -12.71 10.61
N GLU A 159 -3.70 -13.74 10.80
CA GLU A 159 -3.03 -14.01 12.08
C GLU A 159 -2.04 -12.90 12.47
N MET A 160 -1.41 -12.27 11.49
CA MET A 160 -0.44 -11.18 11.70
C MET A 160 -1.11 -9.92 12.26
N LEU A 161 -2.40 -9.71 11.96
CA LEU A 161 -3.15 -8.56 12.49
C LEU A 161 -3.27 -8.56 14.01
N LYS A 162 -3.23 -9.74 14.64
CA LYS A 162 -3.31 -9.88 16.10
C LYS A 162 -2.09 -9.30 16.83
N SER A 163 -0.98 -9.10 16.12
CA SER A 163 0.22 -8.49 16.68
C SER A 163 0.26 -6.97 16.53
N MET A 164 -0.63 -6.41 15.73
CA MET A 164 -0.69 -4.96 15.55
C MET A 164 -1.13 -4.27 16.85
N VAL A 165 -0.65 -3.05 17.03
CA VAL A 165 -0.98 -2.25 18.21
C VAL A 165 -2.44 -1.79 18.12
N ASP A 166 -3.18 -1.85 19.24
CA ASP A 166 -4.56 -1.41 19.31
C ASP A 166 -4.72 0.04 18.85
N GLY A 167 -5.69 0.26 17.96
CA GLY A 167 -5.96 1.57 17.36
C GLY A 167 -4.99 1.96 16.24
N SER A 168 -4.09 1.05 15.81
CA SER A 168 -3.33 1.21 14.57
C SER A 168 -4.25 1.11 13.35
N VAL A 169 -3.81 1.70 12.24
CA VAL A 169 -4.60 1.78 11.00
C VAL A 169 -3.87 1.10 9.85
N MET A 170 -4.63 0.38 9.03
CA MET A 170 -4.12 -0.18 7.78
C MET A 170 -4.87 0.42 6.60
N VAL A 171 -4.14 0.91 5.60
CA VAL A 171 -4.68 1.40 4.33
C VAL A 171 -4.13 0.53 3.20
N ASP A 172 -5.02 -0.18 2.52
CA ASP A 172 -4.65 -1.05 1.41
C ASP A 172 -5.03 -0.40 0.08
N ILE A 173 -4.04 0.14 -0.63
CA ILE A 173 -4.23 0.83 -1.92
C ILE A 173 -4.56 -0.17 -3.03
N SER A 174 -3.96 -1.35 -2.98
CA SER A 174 -3.99 -2.32 -4.09
C SER A 174 -4.88 -3.52 -3.83
N ILE A 175 -5.62 -3.52 -2.72
CA ILE A 175 -6.41 -4.69 -2.25
C ILE A 175 -5.51 -5.94 -2.17
N CYS A 176 -4.29 -5.74 -1.65
CA CYS A 176 -3.26 -6.77 -1.67
C CYS A 176 -2.81 -7.23 -0.28
N LEU A 177 -3.15 -6.46 0.78
CA LEU A 177 -2.65 -6.77 2.12
C LEU A 177 -3.39 -7.94 2.74
N LEU A 178 -4.71 -7.96 2.63
CA LEU A 178 -5.56 -8.93 3.32
C LEU A 178 -6.26 -9.89 2.36
N TYR A 179 -6.61 -11.05 2.87
CA TYR A 179 -7.58 -11.94 2.26
C TYR A 179 -8.96 -11.27 2.36
N THR A 180 -9.32 -10.48 1.33
CA THR A 180 -10.49 -9.61 1.34
C THR A 180 -11.82 -10.33 1.16
N SER A 181 -11.82 -11.64 0.88
CA SER A 181 -13.05 -12.40 0.77
C SER A 181 -13.85 -12.48 2.08
N ASP A 182 -13.19 -12.35 3.25
CA ASP A 182 -13.86 -12.47 4.54
C ASP A 182 -14.18 -11.13 5.20
N ALA A 183 -13.47 -10.04 4.85
CA ALA A 183 -13.68 -8.74 5.50
C ALA A 183 -14.84 -7.93 4.89
N ALA A 184 -15.20 -8.19 3.64
CA ALA A 184 -16.34 -7.52 2.99
C ALA A 184 -17.68 -8.17 3.36
N ASP A 185 -17.70 -9.46 3.73
CA ASP A 185 -18.90 -10.19 4.10
C ASP A 185 -19.33 -9.98 5.56
N GLU A 186 -18.39 -9.61 6.46
CA GLU A 186 -18.72 -9.35 7.87
C GLU A 186 -19.34 -7.96 8.13
N SER A 187 -19.30 -7.05 7.16
CA SER A 187 -19.92 -5.71 7.30
C SER A 187 -21.40 -5.64 6.89
N SER A 188 -22.01 -6.77 6.53
CA SER A 188 -23.44 -6.86 6.11
C SER A 188 -24.32 -7.68 7.07
N SER A 189 -23.92 -7.84 8.32
CA SER A 189 -24.74 -8.46 9.37
C SER A 189 -25.02 -7.50 10.51
#